data_47c0c1840047b58c86aadbaf4357d0cc
#
_entry.id   47c0c1840047b58c86aadbaf4357d0cc
#
_cell.length_a   1.000
_cell.length_b   1.000
_cell.length_c   1.000
_cell.angle_alpha   90.00
_cell.angle_beta   90.00
_cell.angle_gamma   90.00
#
_symmetry.space_group_name_H-M   'P 1'
#
loop_
_entity.id
_entity.type
_entity.pdbx_description
1 polymer ?
#
loop_
_entity_poly.entity_id
_entity_poly.type
_entity_poly.pdbx_seq_one_letter_code
_entity_poly.pdbx_strand_id
1 'polypeptide(L)'
;MPTLSNGSELIVWSETENPNPTPDSVLFSITETDGDVIGPIGAKPDFPFGGIELASVDVFDGFFTITSFTHEGRTETWTTVETQVFDNEGNFLRAVSDQAAFQSVRIVSISADSPDDLTVTWIGANEYFGGENTQYGQHQMILKGGVLQSDTFVNHAPTVADLDLSISQAQSLDDVKFSATDADYDLLNFIVLDGPDSGTLEQETSFDGNHYPFHQGHYGATLHYHADFLSGNLFDYTPQAGFIGTDSFTVYATDGQGNSNVATITITVTPPAESITLTDAKNIASYASHDHAVLVAALGGGDRISGTPFNDTLDGGAGHDQLFGGAGADDIIGGAGTDWLKGGAGDDEISGGEGADGVRGDTGDDVLDGGAGSDDMRGGAGDDILNGGAGRDRLAGEGGRDVFVFDALGPANYDRIEDFNALDDVFWLDSSAFVGLSAGSLSAAVFVVGKHAIDDNDHIIYDKETGDLLFDVDGAGGAATVKFAALDPSTFLTVDEFFVL
;
A
#
# COMPACT_ATOMS: atom_id res chain seq x y z
N MET A 1 -11.04 8.52 19.04
CA MET A 1 -12.31 8.04 19.64
C MET A 1 -13.41 8.92 19.07
N PRO A 2 -14.50 8.34 18.58
CA PRO A 2 -15.61 9.12 18.08
C PRO A 2 -16.27 9.89 19.21
N THR A 3 -16.64 11.14 18.96
CA THR A 3 -17.34 12.02 19.91
C THR A 3 -18.81 12.09 19.48
N LEU A 4 -19.71 11.84 20.42
CA LEU A 4 -21.15 11.94 20.20
C LEU A 4 -21.59 13.38 20.03
N SER A 5 -22.76 13.63 19.44
CA SER A 5 -23.26 15.00 19.20
C SER A 5 -23.47 15.82 20.46
N ASN A 6 -23.66 15.16 21.61
CA ASN A 6 -23.74 15.81 22.93
C ASN A 6 -22.36 16.15 23.56
N GLY A 7 -21.26 15.79 22.90
CA GLY A 7 -19.89 16.00 23.35
C GLY A 7 -19.29 14.87 24.18
N SER A 8 -20.02 13.79 24.43
CA SER A 8 -19.55 12.60 25.15
C SER A 8 -18.61 11.77 24.26
N GLU A 9 -17.65 11.06 24.87
CA GLU A 9 -16.74 10.16 24.16
C GLU A 9 -17.28 8.73 24.17
N LEU A 10 -17.26 8.07 23.02
CA LEU A 10 -17.66 6.68 22.86
C LEU A 10 -16.41 5.78 22.72
N ILE A 11 -16.32 4.75 23.57
CA ILE A 11 -15.29 3.72 23.52
C ILE A 11 -15.98 2.38 23.26
N VAL A 12 -15.55 1.69 22.20
CA VAL A 12 -16.05 0.36 21.84
C VAL A 12 -14.91 -0.63 21.85
N TRP A 13 -15.14 -1.82 22.41
CA TRP A 13 -14.16 -2.91 22.42
C TRP A 13 -14.86 -4.27 22.36
N SER A 14 -14.10 -5.31 22.04
CA SER A 14 -14.58 -6.69 22.03
C SER A 14 -13.95 -7.48 23.16
N GLU A 15 -14.71 -8.39 23.79
CA GLU A 15 -14.23 -9.28 24.85
C GLU A 15 -14.42 -10.74 24.45
N THR A 16 -13.42 -11.59 24.83
CA THR A 16 -13.50 -13.05 24.74
C THR A 16 -13.59 -13.64 26.13
N GLU A 17 -14.65 -14.37 26.43
CA GLU A 17 -14.74 -15.19 27.65
C GLU A 17 -14.02 -16.55 27.52
N ASN A 18 -13.55 -16.92 26.33
CA ASN A 18 -12.95 -18.21 26.00
C ASN A 18 -11.52 -18.01 25.48
N PRO A 19 -10.52 -18.88 25.81
CA PRO A 19 -9.16 -18.82 25.26
C PRO A 19 -9.03 -19.15 23.76
N ASN A 20 -10.13 -19.21 23.02
CA ASN A 20 -10.17 -19.28 21.56
C ASN A 20 -10.18 -17.85 20.99
N PRO A 21 -9.49 -17.55 19.87
CA PRO A 21 -9.13 -16.18 19.48
C PRO A 21 -10.27 -15.29 18.93
N THR A 22 -11.53 -15.72 19.01
CA THR A 22 -12.67 -14.90 18.54
C THR A 22 -13.43 -14.27 19.71
N PRO A 23 -13.69 -12.94 19.68
CA PRO A 23 -14.47 -12.26 20.70
C PRO A 23 -15.91 -12.81 20.77
N ASP A 24 -16.42 -12.98 22.00
CA ASP A 24 -17.79 -13.48 22.26
C ASP A 24 -18.81 -12.34 22.41
N SER A 25 -18.34 -11.08 22.55
CA SER A 25 -19.21 -9.92 22.70
C SER A 25 -18.52 -8.62 22.31
N VAL A 26 -19.30 -7.68 21.79
CA VAL A 26 -18.88 -6.28 21.61
C VAL A 26 -19.45 -5.47 22.76
N LEU A 27 -18.61 -4.71 23.43
CA LEU A 27 -18.96 -3.85 24.54
C LEU A 27 -18.65 -2.39 24.20
N PHE A 28 -19.38 -1.48 24.80
CA PHE A 28 -19.05 -0.06 24.69
C PHE A 28 -19.26 0.69 26.01
N SER A 29 -18.63 1.82 26.17
CA SER A 29 -18.88 2.77 27.22
C SER A 29 -18.96 4.20 26.66
N ILE A 30 -19.72 5.04 27.32
CA ILE A 30 -19.82 6.46 27.00
C ILE A 30 -19.25 7.24 28.17
N THR A 31 -18.29 8.12 27.92
CA THR A 31 -17.79 9.06 28.93
C THR A 31 -18.48 10.41 28.71
N GLU A 32 -19.27 10.85 29.65
CA GLU A 32 -19.96 12.13 29.60
C GLU A 32 -18.99 13.31 29.73
N THR A 33 -19.42 14.50 29.32
CA THR A 33 -18.59 15.72 29.36
C THR A 33 -18.17 16.17 30.76
N ASP A 34 -18.83 15.67 31.82
CA ASP A 34 -18.49 15.89 33.23
C ASP A 34 -17.54 14.83 33.82
N GLY A 35 -17.22 13.79 33.03
CA GLY A 35 -16.30 12.72 33.38
C GLY A 35 -16.96 11.47 33.94
N ASP A 36 -18.29 11.42 34.04
CA ASP A 36 -19.03 10.23 34.41
C ASP A 36 -18.99 9.20 33.28
N VAL A 37 -18.83 7.92 33.61
CA VAL A 37 -18.75 6.81 32.65
C VAL A 37 -20.00 5.94 32.75
N ILE A 38 -20.75 5.88 31.65
CA ILE A 38 -21.89 4.96 31.48
C ILE A 38 -21.35 3.69 30.77
N GLY A 39 -21.41 2.56 31.46
CA GLY A 39 -21.01 1.27 30.88
C GLY A 39 -20.21 0.39 31.84
N PRO A 40 -19.81 -0.82 31.41
CA PRO A 40 -19.95 -1.38 30.06
C PRO A 40 -21.40 -1.78 29.74
N ILE A 41 -21.87 -1.35 28.58
CA ILE A 41 -23.16 -1.76 28.02
C ILE A 41 -22.86 -2.81 26.95
N GLY A 42 -23.39 -4.03 27.12
CA GLY A 42 -23.11 -5.13 26.20
C GLY A 42 -24.10 -5.17 25.03
N ALA A 43 -23.58 -5.10 23.83
CA ALA A 43 -24.29 -5.62 22.67
C ALA A 43 -24.02 -7.14 22.65
N LYS A 44 -24.94 -7.93 23.23
CA LYS A 44 -24.81 -9.40 23.23
C LYS A 44 -25.82 -9.98 22.26
N PRO A 45 -25.43 -10.43 21.05
CA PRO A 45 -26.31 -11.28 20.27
C PRO A 45 -26.43 -12.65 20.97
N ASP A 46 -27.64 -13.17 21.04
CA ASP A 46 -27.94 -14.49 21.57
C ASP A 46 -27.53 -15.61 20.59
N PHE A 47 -26.21 -15.78 20.35
CA PHE A 47 -25.72 -16.89 19.53
C PHE A 47 -24.93 -17.90 20.37
N PRO A 48 -25.34 -19.18 20.37
CA PRO A 48 -24.72 -20.18 21.25
C PRO A 48 -23.34 -20.70 20.82
N PHE A 49 -22.88 -20.46 19.59
CA PHE A 49 -21.60 -20.97 19.07
C PHE A 49 -21.11 -20.16 17.88
N GLY A 50 -20.39 -19.09 18.08
CA GLY A 50 -19.78 -18.34 16.98
C GLY A 50 -18.94 -17.16 17.47
N GLY A 51 -18.01 -16.67 16.65
CA GLY A 51 -17.26 -15.45 16.92
C GLY A 51 -18.02 -14.21 16.43
N ILE A 52 -17.76 -13.08 17.07
CA ILE A 52 -18.25 -11.76 16.67
C ILE A 52 -17.07 -10.89 16.33
N GLU A 53 -17.11 -10.23 15.19
CA GLU A 53 -16.14 -9.22 14.82
C GLU A 53 -16.81 -7.85 14.74
N LEU A 54 -16.21 -6.85 15.39
CA LEU A 54 -16.64 -5.48 15.28
C LEU A 54 -16.22 -4.94 13.90
N ALA A 55 -17.19 -4.50 13.12
CA ALA A 55 -16.96 -4.04 11.78
C ALA A 55 -16.88 -2.50 11.69
N SER A 56 -17.84 -1.79 12.30
CA SER A 56 -17.75 -0.32 12.37
C SER A 56 -18.51 0.26 13.55
N VAL A 57 -18.16 1.49 13.89
CA VAL A 57 -18.88 2.35 14.82
C VAL A 57 -19.06 3.70 14.15
N ASP A 58 -20.31 4.08 13.88
CA ASP A 58 -20.64 5.31 13.18
C ASP A 58 -21.50 6.22 14.07
N VAL A 59 -21.15 7.49 14.13
CA VAL A 59 -21.80 8.49 14.99
C VAL A 59 -22.56 9.50 14.14
N PHE A 60 -23.82 9.71 14.49
CA PHE A 60 -24.77 10.62 13.85
C PHE A 60 -25.28 11.68 14.83
N ASP A 61 -26.05 12.63 14.34
CA ASP A 61 -26.70 13.60 15.21
C ASP A 61 -27.83 12.97 16.03
N GLY A 62 -27.61 12.82 17.33
CA GLY A 62 -28.55 12.28 18.29
C GLY A 62 -28.52 10.75 18.47
N PHE A 63 -27.67 10.00 17.76
CA PHE A 63 -27.55 8.55 17.91
C PHE A 63 -26.22 8.02 17.37
N PHE A 64 -25.91 6.76 17.65
CA PHE A 64 -24.77 6.05 17.02
C PHE A 64 -25.14 4.62 16.67
N THR A 65 -24.36 4.00 15.81
CA THR A 65 -24.54 2.61 15.40
C THR A 65 -23.30 1.78 15.68
N ILE A 66 -23.50 0.51 16.02
CA ILE A 66 -22.45 -0.50 16.10
C ILE A 66 -22.82 -1.62 15.15
N THR A 67 -21.96 -1.87 14.17
CA THR A 67 -22.16 -2.98 13.24
C THR A 67 -21.14 -4.08 13.51
N SER A 68 -21.63 -5.30 13.54
CA SER A 68 -20.84 -6.50 13.78
C SER A 68 -21.18 -7.61 12.80
N PHE A 69 -20.20 -8.47 12.57
CA PHE A 69 -20.36 -9.72 11.84
C PHE A 69 -20.34 -10.90 12.81
N THR A 70 -21.15 -11.90 12.54
CA THR A 70 -21.13 -13.14 13.29
C THR A 70 -20.93 -14.32 12.37
N HIS A 71 -20.23 -15.36 12.84
CA HIS A 71 -20.08 -16.61 12.13
C HIS A 71 -20.54 -17.78 12.99
N GLU A 72 -21.19 -18.77 12.38
CA GLU A 72 -21.58 -20.01 13.05
C GLU A 72 -20.49 -21.08 12.89
N GLY A 73 -20.04 -21.62 14.02
CA GLY A 73 -19.18 -22.79 14.05
C GLY A 73 -17.70 -22.50 13.81
N ARG A 74 -16.95 -23.55 13.37
CA ARG A 74 -15.49 -23.51 13.12
C ARG A 74 -15.14 -23.24 11.66
N THR A 75 -16.11 -22.84 10.87
CA THR A 75 -15.93 -22.48 9.46
C THR A 75 -15.76 -20.97 9.36
N GLU A 76 -14.88 -20.51 8.48
CA GLU A 76 -14.63 -19.10 8.24
C GLU A 76 -15.76 -18.39 7.44
N THR A 77 -17.00 -18.91 7.55
CA THR A 77 -18.16 -18.39 6.82
C THR A 77 -18.96 -17.47 7.73
N TRP A 78 -19.04 -16.20 7.38
CA TRP A 78 -19.88 -15.22 8.07
C TRP A 78 -21.35 -15.45 7.75
N THR A 79 -22.19 -15.41 8.76
CA THR A 79 -23.62 -15.77 8.62
C THR A 79 -24.57 -14.62 8.85
N THR A 80 -24.14 -13.58 9.53
CA THR A 80 -25.03 -12.46 9.85
C THR A 80 -24.26 -11.16 9.94
N VAL A 81 -24.80 -10.12 9.29
CA VAL A 81 -24.43 -8.72 9.51
C VAL A 81 -25.51 -8.11 10.38
N GLU A 82 -25.13 -7.56 11.52
CA GLU A 82 -26.06 -6.90 12.43
C GLU A 82 -25.61 -5.48 12.74
N THR A 83 -26.50 -4.50 12.53
CA THR A 83 -26.30 -3.12 12.95
C THR A 83 -27.23 -2.80 14.09
N GLN A 84 -26.68 -2.44 15.24
CA GLN A 84 -27.40 -2.00 16.42
C GLN A 84 -27.38 -0.48 16.51
N VAL A 85 -28.50 0.13 16.85
CA VAL A 85 -28.67 1.59 16.93
C VAL A 85 -28.94 1.97 18.38
N PHE A 86 -28.23 2.97 18.87
CA PHE A 86 -28.30 3.47 20.24
C PHE A 86 -28.50 4.99 20.24
N ASP A 87 -29.19 5.54 21.24
CA ASP A 87 -29.21 6.99 21.49
C ASP A 87 -27.85 7.46 22.10
N ASN A 88 -27.70 8.77 22.26
CA ASN A 88 -26.46 9.35 22.82
C ASN A 88 -26.28 9.07 24.33
N GLU A 89 -27.27 8.54 25.01
CA GLU A 89 -27.20 8.07 26.39
C GLU A 89 -26.88 6.56 26.46
N GLY A 90 -26.69 5.90 25.29
CA GLY A 90 -26.37 4.48 25.20
C GLY A 90 -27.57 3.55 25.36
N ASN A 91 -28.80 4.07 25.30
CA ASN A 91 -29.98 3.22 25.31
C ASN A 91 -30.17 2.57 23.95
N PHE A 92 -30.38 1.25 23.96
CA PHE A 92 -30.67 0.50 22.75
C PHE A 92 -32.01 0.93 22.14
N LEU A 93 -31.98 1.32 20.87
CA LEU A 93 -33.15 1.72 20.12
C LEU A 93 -33.69 0.56 19.27
N ARG A 94 -32.79 -0.09 18.50
CA ARG A 94 -33.14 -1.23 17.63
C ARG A 94 -31.92 -1.96 17.14
N ALA A 95 -32.13 -3.13 16.54
CA ALA A 95 -31.16 -3.81 15.67
C ALA A 95 -31.78 -4.10 14.31
N VAL A 96 -30.94 -4.12 13.30
CA VAL A 96 -31.27 -4.55 11.94
C VAL A 96 -30.23 -5.60 11.55
N SER A 97 -30.68 -6.76 11.09
CA SER A 97 -29.77 -7.85 10.71
C SER A 97 -30.18 -8.47 9.38
N ASP A 98 -29.17 -8.87 8.62
CA ASP A 98 -29.32 -9.69 7.43
C ASP A 98 -28.57 -11.01 7.60
N GLN A 99 -29.14 -12.09 7.09
CA GLN A 99 -28.59 -13.43 7.14
C GLN A 99 -28.18 -13.87 5.71
N ALA A 100 -26.89 -13.91 5.48
CA ALA A 100 -26.35 -14.44 4.25
C ALA A 100 -25.02 -15.15 4.52
N ALA A 101 -24.71 -16.17 3.73
CA ALA A 101 -23.43 -16.88 3.85
C ALA A 101 -22.34 -16.13 3.06
N PHE A 102 -21.38 -15.56 3.78
CA PHE A 102 -20.25 -14.84 3.17
C PHE A 102 -18.92 -15.45 3.63
N GLN A 103 -17.92 -15.50 2.75
CA GLN A 103 -16.54 -15.85 3.14
C GLN A 103 -15.78 -14.68 3.73
N SER A 104 -16.04 -13.48 3.21
CA SER A 104 -15.49 -12.26 3.77
C SER A 104 -16.52 -11.15 3.65
N VAL A 105 -16.55 -10.27 4.62
CA VAL A 105 -17.44 -9.10 4.64
C VAL A 105 -16.65 -7.86 4.99
N ARG A 106 -16.86 -6.79 4.25
CA ARG A 106 -16.35 -5.46 4.56
C ARG A 106 -17.51 -4.48 4.69
N ILE A 107 -17.50 -3.64 5.69
CA ILE A 107 -18.39 -2.48 5.71
C ILE A 107 -17.78 -1.41 4.82
N VAL A 108 -18.61 -0.92 3.89
CA VAL A 108 -18.24 0.15 2.97
C VAL A 108 -18.71 1.49 3.50
N SER A 109 -19.95 1.57 3.98
CA SER A 109 -20.48 2.80 4.56
C SER A 109 -21.79 2.56 5.32
N ILE A 110 -22.03 3.44 6.30
CA ILE A 110 -23.35 3.59 6.91
C ILE A 110 -23.80 5.03 6.69
N SER A 111 -25.00 5.21 6.17
CA SER A 111 -25.66 6.52 6.08
C SER A 111 -27.00 6.48 6.79
N ALA A 112 -27.33 7.54 7.51
CA ALA A 112 -28.58 7.63 8.23
C ALA A 112 -29.10 9.07 8.28
N ASP A 113 -30.38 9.26 8.00
CA ASP A 113 -31.10 10.52 8.20
C ASP A 113 -31.75 10.57 9.59
N SER A 114 -32.00 9.41 10.19
CA SER A 114 -32.58 9.24 11.53
C SER A 114 -32.36 7.80 12.01
N PRO A 115 -32.57 7.47 13.30
CA PRO A 115 -32.56 6.11 13.81
C PRO A 115 -33.54 5.16 13.11
N ASP A 116 -34.53 5.70 12.42
CA ASP A 116 -35.57 4.97 11.70
C ASP A 116 -35.31 4.89 10.18
N ASP A 117 -34.38 5.68 9.67
CA ASP A 117 -34.00 5.74 8.25
C ASP A 117 -32.47 5.55 8.15
N LEU A 118 -32.05 4.31 7.93
CA LEU A 118 -30.66 3.86 7.93
C LEU A 118 -30.36 3.06 6.67
N THR A 119 -29.24 3.29 6.04
CA THR A 119 -28.70 2.44 4.97
C THR A 119 -27.34 1.92 5.39
N VAL A 120 -27.19 0.60 5.48
CA VAL A 120 -25.91 -0.08 5.69
C VAL A 120 -25.50 -0.71 4.38
N THR A 121 -24.32 -0.37 3.91
CA THR A 121 -23.75 -0.92 2.68
C THR A 121 -22.50 -1.71 3.04
N TRP A 122 -22.39 -2.94 2.54
CA TRP A 122 -21.19 -3.76 2.72
C TRP A 122 -20.86 -4.52 1.44
N ILE A 123 -19.62 -4.98 1.35
CA ILE A 123 -19.16 -5.89 0.30
C ILE A 123 -19.04 -7.28 0.92
N GLY A 124 -19.64 -8.26 0.28
CA GLY A 124 -19.59 -9.65 0.68
C GLY A 124 -19.18 -10.55 -0.47
N ALA A 125 -18.41 -11.60 -0.16
CA ALA A 125 -18.08 -12.66 -1.11
C ALA A 125 -19.05 -13.82 -0.95
N ASN A 126 -19.82 -14.15 -1.96
CA ASN A 126 -20.67 -15.34 -1.98
C ASN A 126 -19.86 -16.57 -2.34
N GLU A 127 -19.81 -17.55 -1.43
CA GLU A 127 -19.30 -18.87 -1.77
C GLU A 127 -20.33 -19.67 -2.60
N TYR A 128 -19.91 -20.11 -3.78
CA TYR A 128 -20.52 -21.25 -4.41
C TYR A 128 -19.63 -22.47 -4.18
N PHE A 129 -20.15 -23.46 -3.47
CA PHE A 129 -19.45 -24.69 -3.14
C PHE A 129 -18.78 -25.32 -4.37
N GLY A 130 -17.44 -25.23 -4.45
CA GLY A 130 -16.61 -26.11 -5.28
C GLY A 130 -16.16 -25.57 -6.64
N GLY A 131 -16.02 -24.28 -6.86
CA GLY A 131 -15.53 -23.76 -8.14
C GLY A 131 -14.76 -22.45 -8.02
N GLU A 132 -13.88 -22.20 -8.95
CA GLU A 132 -12.90 -21.12 -9.06
C GLU A 132 -13.52 -19.69 -9.25
N ASN A 133 -14.75 -19.44 -8.85
CA ASN A 133 -15.44 -18.16 -9.03
C ASN A 133 -16.03 -17.69 -7.69
N THR A 134 -15.23 -17.02 -6.88
CA THR A 134 -15.70 -16.23 -5.76
C THR A 134 -16.25 -14.92 -6.32
N GLN A 135 -17.56 -14.68 -6.18
CA GLN A 135 -18.17 -13.41 -6.59
C GLN A 135 -18.27 -12.50 -5.37
N TYR A 136 -17.75 -11.30 -5.49
CA TYR A 136 -17.96 -10.21 -4.55
C TYR A 136 -19.12 -9.35 -5.06
N GLY A 137 -19.86 -8.76 -4.15
CA GLY A 137 -20.92 -7.85 -4.53
C GLY A 137 -21.31 -6.92 -3.40
N GLN A 138 -21.78 -5.75 -3.77
CA GLN A 138 -22.28 -4.77 -2.83
C GLN A 138 -23.69 -5.15 -2.36
N HIS A 139 -23.86 -5.25 -1.05
CA HIS A 139 -25.13 -5.46 -0.41
C HIS A 139 -25.61 -4.20 0.29
N GLN A 140 -26.91 -3.97 0.29
CA GLN A 140 -27.50 -2.85 1.02
C GLN A 140 -28.67 -3.32 1.88
N MET A 141 -28.62 -2.99 3.15
CA MET A 141 -29.73 -3.12 4.08
C MET A 141 -30.32 -1.74 4.32
N ILE A 142 -31.55 -1.53 3.85
CA ILE A 142 -32.23 -0.24 3.92
C ILE A 142 -33.37 -0.33 4.94
N LEU A 143 -33.29 0.49 5.99
CA LEU A 143 -34.35 0.72 6.96
C LEU A 143 -35.02 2.04 6.65
N LYS A 144 -36.34 2.05 6.45
CA LYS A 144 -37.15 3.25 6.29
C LYS A 144 -38.37 3.23 7.19
N GLY A 145 -38.51 4.30 7.99
CA GLY A 145 -39.60 4.40 8.98
C GLY A 145 -39.61 3.25 9.96
N GLY A 146 -38.43 2.70 10.31
CA GLY A 146 -38.29 1.56 11.19
C GLY A 146 -38.62 0.18 10.59
N VAL A 147 -38.81 0.10 9.27
CA VAL A 147 -39.11 -1.16 8.56
C VAL A 147 -37.99 -1.50 7.58
N LEU A 148 -37.44 -2.71 7.68
CA LEU A 148 -36.48 -3.24 6.72
C LEU A 148 -37.15 -3.39 5.35
N GLN A 149 -36.61 -2.72 4.33
CA GLN A 149 -37.23 -2.65 3.00
C GLN A 149 -36.79 -3.78 2.07
N SER A 150 -35.61 -4.20 2.06
CA SER A 150 -35.07 -5.39 1.38
C SER A 150 -33.56 -5.27 1.22
N ASP A 151 -32.91 -6.40 1.10
CA ASP A 151 -31.55 -6.51 0.58
C ASP A 151 -31.62 -6.38 -0.94
N THR A 152 -30.85 -5.45 -1.51
CA THR A 152 -30.66 -5.34 -2.95
C THR A 152 -29.19 -5.58 -3.25
N PHE A 153 -28.90 -6.68 -3.91
CA PHE A 153 -27.62 -6.90 -4.54
C PHE A 153 -27.52 -5.98 -5.75
N VAL A 154 -26.55 -5.09 -5.76
CA VAL A 154 -26.27 -4.20 -6.88
C VAL A 154 -24.88 -4.50 -7.37
N ASN A 155 -24.77 -5.06 -8.57
CA ASN A 155 -23.51 -5.18 -9.27
C ASN A 155 -23.25 -3.91 -10.06
N HIS A 156 -22.07 -3.31 -9.87
CA HIS A 156 -21.58 -2.18 -10.66
C HIS A 156 -20.59 -2.73 -11.70
N ALA A 157 -20.78 -2.39 -12.93
CA ALA A 157 -19.83 -2.78 -13.96
C ALA A 157 -18.46 -2.11 -13.71
N PRO A 158 -17.36 -2.83 -13.89
CA PRO A 158 -16.01 -2.28 -13.73
C PRO A 158 -15.72 -1.15 -14.70
N THR A 159 -14.66 -0.39 -14.45
CA THR A 159 -14.15 0.63 -15.38
C THR A 159 -12.67 0.38 -15.63
N VAL A 160 -12.23 0.58 -16.87
CA VAL A 160 -10.83 0.44 -17.31
C VAL A 160 -10.35 1.76 -17.89
N ALA A 161 -9.13 2.17 -17.57
CA ALA A 161 -8.50 3.35 -18.15
C ALA A 161 -7.72 3.00 -19.43
N ASP A 162 -7.60 3.98 -20.33
CA ASP A 162 -6.64 3.90 -21.42
C ASP A 162 -5.22 3.93 -20.86
N LEU A 163 -4.26 3.27 -21.55
CA LEU A 163 -2.88 3.15 -21.10
C LEU A 163 -1.94 3.43 -22.27
N ASP A 164 -0.98 4.32 -22.06
CA ASP A 164 0.07 4.64 -23.02
C ASP A 164 1.39 4.10 -22.50
N LEU A 165 2.06 3.26 -23.30
CA LEU A 165 3.32 2.61 -22.96
C LEU A 165 4.38 2.94 -23.99
N SER A 166 5.65 2.89 -23.60
CA SER A 166 6.78 3.06 -24.49
C SER A 166 7.78 1.92 -24.32
N ILE A 167 8.36 1.45 -25.42
CA ILE A 167 9.31 0.34 -25.42
C ILE A 167 10.36 0.54 -26.52
N SER A 168 11.59 0.09 -26.29
CA SER A 168 12.61 -0.01 -27.35
C SER A 168 12.33 -1.19 -28.26
N GLN A 169 12.57 -1.03 -29.56
CA GLN A 169 12.39 -2.08 -30.59
C GLN A 169 13.06 -3.43 -30.24
N ALA A 170 14.09 -3.42 -29.41
CA ALA A 170 14.86 -4.62 -29.07
C ALA A 170 14.32 -5.35 -27.82
N GLN A 171 13.30 -4.79 -27.17
CA GLN A 171 12.74 -5.30 -25.91
C GLN A 171 11.32 -5.78 -26.10
N SER A 172 10.84 -6.60 -25.16
CA SER A 172 9.43 -6.92 -24.93
C SER A 172 8.91 -6.16 -23.70
N LEU A 173 7.64 -5.89 -23.65
CA LEU A 173 6.95 -5.51 -22.40
C LEU A 173 6.48 -6.79 -21.77
N ASP A 174 6.99 -7.10 -20.61
CA ASP A 174 6.61 -8.24 -19.81
C ASP A 174 5.67 -7.77 -18.69
N ASP A 175 4.66 -8.55 -18.35
CA ASP A 175 3.74 -8.30 -17.24
C ASP A 175 2.96 -6.97 -17.30
N VAL A 176 2.49 -6.55 -18.48
CA VAL A 176 1.69 -5.34 -18.62
C VAL A 176 0.43 -5.43 -17.77
N LYS A 177 0.26 -4.49 -16.83
CA LYS A 177 -0.89 -4.35 -15.97
C LYS A 177 -1.85 -3.29 -16.49
N PHE A 178 -3.14 -3.58 -16.45
CA PHE A 178 -4.17 -2.60 -16.78
C PHE A 178 -4.79 -2.04 -15.51
N SER A 179 -4.95 -0.73 -15.45
CA SER A 179 -5.67 -0.09 -14.36
C SER A 179 -7.18 -0.25 -14.55
N ALA A 180 -7.80 -0.98 -13.66
CA ALA A 180 -9.25 -1.14 -13.62
C ALA A 180 -9.76 -0.93 -12.20
N THR A 181 -10.96 -0.36 -12.09
CA THR A 181 -11.64 -0.20 -10.81
C THR A 181 -13.02 -0.84 -10.86
N ASP A 182 -13.37 -1.49 -9.76
CA ASP A 182 -14.69 -2.05 -9.55
C ASP A 182 -15.23 -1.59 -8.20
N ALA A 183 -16.46 -1.04 -8.20
CA ALA A 183 -17.07 -0.51 -6.98
C ALA A 183 -17.47 -1.60 -5.98
N ASP A 184 -17.60 -2.83 -6.46
CA ASP A 184 -17.98 -4.00 -5.67
C ASP A 184 -16.76 -4.83 -5.29
N TYR A 185 -15.56 -4.43 -5.78
CA TYR A 185 -14.28 -5.13 -5.60
C TYR A 185 -14.31 -6.57 -6.11
N ASP A 186 -15.06 -6.79 -7.18
CA ASP A 186 -15.13 -8.10 -7.84
C ASP A 186 -13.81 -8.45 -8.52
N LEU A 187 -13.58 -9.75 -8.65
CA LEU A 187 -12.45 -10.27 -9.41
C LEU A 187 -12.61 -9.94 -10.90
N LEU A 188 -11.67 -9.19 -11.45
CA LEU A 188 -11.73 -8.75 -12.84
C LEU A 188 -10.94 -9.69 -13.76
N ASN A 189 -11.53 -10.01 -14.90
CA ASN A 189 -10.84 -10.65 -16.01
C ASN A 189 -10.76 -9.67 -17.17
N PHE A 190 -9.58 -9.55 -17.79
CA PHE A 190 -9.41 -8.72 -18.97
C PHE A 190 -9.56 -9.55 -20.26
N ILE A 191 -10.28 -8.99 -21.21
CA ILE A 191 -10.55 -9.59 -22.51
C ILE A 191 -10.02 -8.66 -23.59
N VAL A 192 -9.10 -9.16 -24.40
CA VAL A 192 -8.63 -8.46 -25.60
C VAL A 192 -9.70 -8.56 -26.69
N LEU A 193 -10.15 -7.42 -27.19
CA LEU A 193 -11.16 -7.34 -28.28
C LEU A 193 -10.49 -7.29 -29.64
N ASP A 194 -9.45 -6.52 -29.79
CA ASP A 194 -8.70 -6.33 -31.03
C ASP A 194 -7.22 -6.31 -30.67
N GLY A 195 -6.42 -7.16 -31.29
CA GLY A 195 -5.01 -7.31 -31.01
C GLY A 195 -4.15 -6.27 -31.73
N PRO A 196 -2.85 -6.15 -31.37
CA PRO A 196 -1.93 -5.23 -32.02
C PRO A 196 -1.64 -5.64 -33.48
N ASP A 197 -1.48 -4.64 -34.36
CA ASP A 197 -1.21 -4.87 -35.78
C ASP A 197 0.28 -5.14 -36.09
N SER A 198 1.19 -4.65 -35.23
CA SER A 198 2.62 -4.62 -35.47
C SER A 198 3.46 -5.30 -34.38
N GLY A 199 2.80 -6.12 -33.57
CA GLY A 199 3.40 -6.91 -32.50
C GLY A 199 2.64 -8.20 -32.23
N THR A 200 3.10 -8.96 -31.24
CA THR A 200 2.40 -10.12 -30.70
C THR A 200 2.05 -9.86 -29.26
N LEU A 201 0.84 -10.22 -28.87
CA LEU A 201 0.35 -10.13 -27.51
C LEU A 201 0.13 -11.56 -26.98
N GLU A 202 0.80 -11.90 -25.89
CA GLU A 202 0.63 -13.17 -25.18
C GLU A 202 -0.01 -12.90 -23.82
N GLN A 203 -1.07 -13.61 -23.48
CA GLN A 203 -1.69 -13.53 -22.16
C GLN A 203 -1.15 -14.66 -21.29
N GLU A 204 -0.60 -14.34 -20.15
CA GLU A 204 -0.20 -15.33 -19.18
C GLU A 204 -1.42 -16.00 -18.54
N THR A 205 -1.59 -17.27 -18.80
CA THR A 205 -2.72 -18.07 -18.28
C THR A 205 -2.37 -18.96 -17.10
N SER A 206 -1.09 -18.97 -16.67
CA SER A 206 -0.63 -19.80 -15.58
C SER A 206 0.39 -19.10 -14.69
N PHE A 207 0.13 -19.10 -13.42
CA PHE A 207 1.04 -18.70 -12.36
C PHE A 207 2.16 -19.76 -12.23
N ASP A 208 3.37 -19.46 -12.65
CA ASP A 208 4.52 -20.37 -12.56
C ASP A 208 5.24 -20.35 -11.20
N GLY A 209 4.81 -19.52 -10.29
CA GLY A 209 5.35 -19.41 -8.92
C GLY A 209 6.74 -18.76 -8.81
N ASN A 210 7.33 -18.28 -9.91
CA ASN A 210 8.67 -17.72 -9.96
C ASN A 210 8.73 -16.22 -10.26
N HIS A 211 7.64 -15.62 -10.72
CA HIS A 211 7.56 -14.17 -10.91
C HIS A 211 6.79 -13.53 -9.76
N TYR A 212 7.51 -13.25 -8.70
CA TYR A 212 7.15 -12.21 -7.75
C TYR A 212 8.08 -11.01 -7.98
N PRO A 213 7.65 -9.96 -8.62
CA PRO A 213 8.17 -8.66 -8.26
C PRO A 213 7.56 -8.34 -6.90
N PHE A 214 8.31 -8.56 -5.83
CA PHE A 214 8.18 -8.00 -4.51
C PHE A 214 6.79 -7.92 -3.85
N HIS A 215 6.11 -9.05 -3.58
CA HIS A 215 5.11 -9.09 -2.51
C HIS A 215 4.97 -10.51 -1.96
N GLN A 216 6.06 -11.08 -1.43
CA GLN A 216 5.93 -12.17 -0.49
C GLN A 216 5.71 -11.59 0.90
N GLY A 217 4.51 -11.80 1.44
CA GLY A 217 4.30 -11.83 2.87
C GLY A 217 3.54 -10.69 3.48
N HIS A 218 2.27 -10.59 3.19
CA HIS A 218 1.36 -10.02 4.17
C HIS A 218 0.34 -11.09 4.55
N TYR A 219 0.71 -11.92 5.54
CA TYR A 219 -0.25 -12.67 6.30
C TYR A 219 -0.48 -11.92 7.61
N GLY A 220 -1.65 -11.28 7.72
CA GLY A 220 -2.20 -10.82 8.98
C GLY A 220 -2.09 -9.33 9.24
N ALA A 221 -2.78 -8.53 8.51
CA ALA A 221 -3.48 -7.30 8.90
C ALA A 221 -4.24 -6.83 7.67
N THR A 222 -5.46 -6.41 7.86
CA THR A 222 -6.40 -5.80 6.92
C THR A 222 -5.91 -5.73 5.48
N LEU A 223 -6.14 -6.80 4.72
CA LEU A 223 -5.83 -6.82 3.30
C LEU A 223 -6.59 -5.68 2.62
N HIS A 224 -5.91 -4.60 2.33
CA HIS A 224 -6.33 -3.76 1.24
C HIS A 224 -6.10 -4.58 -0.02
N TYR A 225 -7.11 -5.32 -0.43
CA TYR A 225 -7.12 -5.92 -1.77
C TYR A 225 -7.22 -4.75 -2.75
N HIS A 226 -6.08 -4.30 -3.26
CA HIS A 226 -6.09 -3.68 -4.56
C HIS A 226 -6.55 -4.76 -5.56
N ALA A 227 -7.37 -4.39 -6.51
CA ALA A 227 -7.85 -5.26 -7.59
C ALA A 227 -6.71 -5.91 -8.42
N ASP A 228 -5.47 -5.59 -8.10
CA ASP A 228 -4.25 -5.98 -8.79
C ASP A 228 -3.81 -7.44 -8.54
N PHE A 229 -4.47 -8.18 -7.66
CA PHE A 229 -4.11 -9.57 -7.32
C PHE A 229 -4.95 -10.62 -8.02
N LEU A 230 -5.07 -10.53 -9.35
CA LEU A 230 -5.77 -11.57 -10.07
C LEU A 230 -4.85 -12.29 -11.05
N SER A 231 -4.54 -13.50 -10.67
CA SER A 231 -3.92 -14.50 -11.53
C SER A 231 -4.57 -14.52 -12.91
N GLY A 232 -3.76 -14.30 -13.96
CA GLY A 232 -4.17 -14.50 -15.33
C GLY A 232 -4.46 -13.26 -16.16
N ASN A 233 -4.14 -12.07 -15.69
CA ASN A 233 -4.38 -10.81 -16.39
C ASN A 233 -3.09 -10.04 -16.73
N LEU A 234 -1.97 -10.75 -16.80
CA LEU A 234 -0.71 -10.20 -17.29
C LEU A 234 -0.59 -10.47 -18.78
N PHE A 235 -0.11 -9.49 -19.52
CA PHE A 235 0.04 -9.54 -20.95
C PHE A 235 1.47 -9.18 -21.33
N ASP A 236 2.07 -10.00 -22.16
CA ASP A 236 3.40 -9.71 -22.72
C ASP A 236 3.22 -9.20 -24.15
N TYR A 237 3.83 -8.08 -24.43
CA TYR A 237 3.84 -7.53 -25.78
C TYR A 237 5.25 -7.59 -26.37
N THR A 238 5.37 -8.15 -27.56
CA THR A 238 6.62 -8.17 -28.32
C THR A 238 6.41 -7.48 -29.67
N PRO A 239 7.12 -6.36 -29.96
CA PRO A 239 7.01 -5.71 -31.24
C PRO A 239 7.54 -6.59 -32.38
N GLN A 240 6.96 -6.45 -33.57
CA GLN A 240 7.49 -7.09 -34.77
C GLN A 240 8.92 -6.62 -35.05
N ALA A 241 9.81 -7.53 -35.41
CA ALA A 241 11.20 -7.20 -35.69
C ALA A 241 11.31 -6.10 -36.76
N GLY A 242 11.96 -4.99 -36.40
CA GLY A 242 12.15 -3.82 -37.25
C GLY A 242 11.02 -2.80 -37.23
N PHE A 243 9.97 -3.04 -36.44
CA PHE A 243 8.88 -2.06 -36.29
C PHE A 243 9.33 -0.90 -35.39
N ILE A 244 9.06 0.31 -35.81
CA ILE A 244 9.17 1.56 -35.05
C ILE A 244 7.92 2.37 -35.34
N GLY A 245 7.27 2.89 -34.30
CA GLY A 245 6.04 3.65 -34.43
C GLY A 245 5.04 3.25 -33.36
N THR A 246 3.79 3.64 -33.54
CA THR A 246 2.72 3.36 -32.59
C THR A 246 1.94 2.11 -33.01
N ASP A 247 1.79 1.20 -32.09
CA ASP A 247 0.89 0.05 -32.18
C ASP A 247 -0.22 0.18 -31.11
N SER A 248 -1.31 -0.52 -31.23
CA SER A 248 -2.37 -0.45 -30.21
C SER A 248 -3.26 -1.68 -30.23
N PHE A 249 -3.88 -1.96 -29.09
CA PHE A 249 -4.90 -2.96 -28.94
C PHE A 249 -6.00 -2.48 -27.99
N THR A 250 -7.13 -3.19 -27.96
CA THR A 250 -8.26 -2.79 -27.13
C THR A 250 -8.65 -3.89 -26.15
N VAL A 251 -9.00 -3.48 -24.93
CA VAL A 251 -9.39 -4.38 -23.85
C VAL A 251 -10.67 -3.91 -23.16
N TYR A 252 -11.36 -4.83 -22.51
CA TYR A 252 -12.33 -4.53 -21.47
C TYR A 252 -12.15 -5.47 -20.29
N ALA A 253 -12.54 -5.03 -19.10
CA ALA A 253 -12.62 -5.88 -17.92
C ALA A 253 -14.05 -6.42 -17.74
N THR A 254 -14.17 -7.59 -17.14
CA THR A 254 -15.44 -8.17 -16.72
C THR A 254 -15.34 -8.81 -15.35
N ASP A 255 -16.33 -8.58 -14.51
CA ASP A 255 -16.57 -9.21 -13.22
C ASP A 255 -17.38 -10.52 -13.34
N GLY A 256 -17.74 -10.93 -14.55
CA GLY A 256 -18.60 -12.07 -14.85
C GLY A 256 -20.09 -11.75 -14.84
N GLN A 257 -20.50 -10.54 -14.40
CA GLN A 257 -21.88 -10.06 -14.40
C GLN A 257 -22.05 -8.82 -15.29
N GLY A 258 -21.02 -7.98 -15.38
CA GLY A 258 -20.99 -6.79 -16.22
C GLY A 258 -19.67 -6.65 -16.97
N ASN A 259 -19.64 -5.81 -17.97
CA ASN A 259 -18.45 -5.46 -18.71
C ASN A 259 -18.15 -3.97 -18.53
N SER A 260 -16.87 -3.62 -18.45
CA SER A 260 -16.41 -2.24 -18.41
C SER A 260 -16.65 -1.50 -19.74
N ASN A 261 -16.28 -0.23 -19.78
CA ASN A 261 -15.94 0.45 -21.02
C ASN A 261 -14.80 -0.31 -21.74
N VAL A 262 -14.66 -0.04 -23.03
CA VAL A 262 -13.49 -0.49 -23.79
C VAL A 262 -12.38 0.55 -23.60
N ALA A 263 -11.20 0.10 -23.20
CA ALA A 263 -9.99 0.90 -23.12
C ALA A 263 -9.06 0.61 -24.30
N THR A 264 -8.30 1.62 -24.70
CA THR A 264 -7.24 1.49 -25.71
C THR A 264 -5.89 1.50 -25.04
N ILE A 265 -5.09 0.50 -25.36
CA ILE A 265 -3.70 0.41 -24.93
C ILE A 265 -2.85 0.81 -26.12
N THR A 266 -2.08 1.87 -25.97
CA THR A 266 -1.23 2.42 -27.03
C THR A 266 0.24 2.13 -26.68
N ILE A 267 1.00 1.55 -27.60
CA ILE A 267 2.41 1.20 -27.41
C ILE A 267 3.23 1.96 -28.43
N THR A 268 4.13 2.82 -27.95
CA THR A 268 5.09 3.51 -28.78
C THR A 268 6.39 2.72 -28.81
N VAL A 269 6.73 2.15 -29.96
CA VAL A 269 7.99 1.42 -30.17
C VAL A 269 9.04 2.38 -30.72
N THR A 270 10.07 2.63 -29.92
CA THR A 270 11.16 3.55 -30.26
C THR A 270 12.36 2.81 -30.86
N PRO A 271 13.28 3.49 -31.56
CA PRO A 271 14.58 2.93 -31.91
C PRO A 271 15.32 2.38 -30.68
N PRO A 272 16.25 1.42 -30.85
CA PRO A 272 17.11 0.98 -29.76
C PRO A 272 17.86 2.17 -29.13
N ALA A 273 18.06 2.10 -27.81
CA ALA A 273 18.78 3.14 -27.09
C ALA A 273 20.20 3.40 -27.71
N GLU A 274 20.56 4.65 -27.85
CA GLU A 274 21.89 5.04 -28.32
C GLU A 274 22.90 4.94 -27.17
N SER A 275 23.97 4.17 -27.36
CA SER A 275 25.05 4.06 -26.37
C SER A 275 26.10 5.16 -26.57
N ILE A 276 26.29 5.98 -25.57
CA ILE A 276 27.17 7.14 -25.56
C ILE A 276 28.17 6.98 -24.42
N THR A 277 29.48 7.01 -24.76
CA THR A 277 30.53 7.05 -23.75
C THR A 277 31.23 8.41 -23.83
N LEU A 278 31.22 9.11 -22.70
CA LEU A 278 31.91 10.40 -22.55
C LEU A 278 33.36 10.21 -22.12
N THR A 279 33.99 11.23 -21.64
CA THR A 279 35.44 11.21 -21.28
C THR A 279 35.60 11.38 -19.77
N ASP A 280 36.84 11.10 -19.26
CA ASP A 280 37.19 11.39 -17.85
C ASP A 280 37.25 12.89 -17.50
N ALA A 281 36.83 13.75 -18.38
CA ALA A 281 36.84 15.19 -18.18
C ALA A 281 35.41 15.67 -17.97
N LYS A 282 35.24 16.78 -17.28
CA LYS A 282 33.93 17.41 -17.13
C LYS A 282 33.18 17.54 -18.44
N ASN A 283 32.02 16.93 -18.54
CA ASN A 283 31.15 16.96 -19.70
C ASN A 283 29.85 17.74 -19.38
N ILE A 284 29.26 18.32 -20.40
CA ILE A 284 27.89 18.87 -20.33
C ILE A 284 27.18 18.37 -21.57
N ALA A 285 26.23 17.48 -21.36
CA ALA A 285 25.45 16.85 -22.43
C ALA A 285 23.96 16.95 -22.15
N SER A 286 23.15 17.10 -23.19
CA SER A 286 21.72 17.08 -23.09
C SER A 286 21.12 16.33 -24.27
N TYR A 287 20.36 15.34 -23.99
CA TYR A 287 19.71 14.46 -24.95
C TYR A 287 18.20 14.69 -25.02
N ALA A 288 17.66 15.67 -24.29
CA ALA A 288 16.22 15.95 -24.16
C ALA A 288 15.44 16.13 -25.48
N SER A 289 16.13 16.30 -26.60
CA SER A 289 15.52 16.39 -27.94
C SER A 289 15.67 15.13 -28.78
N HIS A 290 16.24 14.06 -28.24
CA HIS A 290 16.27 12.76 -28.90
C HIS A 290 14.87 12.13 -28.92
N ASP A 291 14.61 11.36 -29.94
CA ASP A 291 13.34 10.64 -30.15
C ASP A 291 13.42 9.18 -29.72
N HIS A 292 14.41 8.84 -28.89
CA HIS A 292 14.66 7.52 -28.34
C HIS A 292 15.53 7.61 -27.08
N ALA A 293 15.52 6.54 -26.29
CA ALA A 293 16.31 6.39 -25.07
C ALA A 293 17.84 6.48 -25.32
N VAL A 294 18.60 6.85 -24.30
CA VAL A 294 20.06 6.86 -24.34
C VAL A 294 20.65 6.06 -23.18
N LEU A 295 21.84 5.45 -23.44
CA LEU A 295 22.68 4.86 -22.41
C LEU A 295 23.95 5.72 -22.35
N VAL A 296 24.14 6.47 -21.28
CA VAL A 296 25.27 7.39 -21.14
C VAL A 296 26.19 6.92 -20.04
N ALA A 297 27.45 6.68 -20.34
CA ALA A 297 28.52 6.44 -19.39
C ALA A 297 29.48 7.63 -19.37
N ALA A 298 29.50 8.39 -18.28
CA ALA A 298 30.30 9.62 -18.17
C ALA A 298 31.74 9.40 -17.69
N LEU A 299 32.04 8.21 -17.14
CA LEU A 299 33.36 7.76 -16.69
C LEU A 299 33.90 8.55 -15.49
N GLY A 300 34.27 9.80 -15.67
CA GLY A 300 34.81 10.61 -14.59
C GLY A 300 34.85 12.08 -14.93
N GLY A 301 34.97 12.89 -13.89
CA GLY A 301 34.88 14.34 -14.03
C GLY A 301 33.79 14.88 -13.11
N GLY A 302 33.29 16.04 -13.30
CA GLY A 302 32.08 16.55 -12.63
C GLY A 302 31.09 16.90 -13.74
N ASP A 303 30.22 15.97 -14.05
CA ASP A 303 29.44 15.97 -15.27
C ASP A 303 28.05 16.58 -15.08
N ARG A 304 27.44 17.05 -16.14
CA ARG A 304 26.04 17.44 -16.18
C ARG A 304 25.37 16.80 -17.38
N ILE A 305 24.47 15.90 -17.13
CA ILE A 305 23.80 15.12 -18.16
C ILE A 305 22.28 15.27 -17.99
N SER A 306 21.58 15.45 -19.08
CA SER A 306 20.13 15.39 -19.14
C SER A 306 19.77 14.37 -20.20
N GLY A 307 18.97 13.39 -19.78
CA GLY A 307 18.41 12.35 -20.62
C GLY A 307 17.31 12.84 -21.55
N THR A 308 16.44 11.98 -21.92
CA THR A 308 15.39 12.11 -22.94
C THR A 308 14.00 12.08 -22.30
N PRO A 309 12.91 12.06 -23.07
CA PRO A 309 11.57 11.69 -22.55
C PRO A 309 11.29 10.19 -22.57
N PHE A 310 12.29 9.32 -22.61
CA PHE A 310 12.18 7.86 -22.71
C PHE A 310 13.06 7.22 -21.63
N ASN A 311 12.88 5.94 -21.38
CA ASN A 311 13.62 5.20 -20.36
C ASN A 311 15.14 5.19 -20.64
N ASP A 312 15.87 5.99 -19.93
CA ASP A 312 17.31 6.19 -20.10
C ASP A 312 18.13 5.42 -19.06
N THR A 313 19.39 5.16 -19.38
CA THR A 313 20.40 4.75 -18.39
C THR A 313 21.49 5.78 -18.33
N LEU A 314 21.70 6.40 -17.17
CA LEU A 314 22.70 7.45 -16.96
C LEU A 314 23.69 7.04 -15.86
N ASP A 315 24.97 6.89 -16.19
CA ASP A 315 26.06 6.58 -15.27
C ASP A 315 27.04 7.76 -15.21
N GLY A 316 27.08 8.44 -14.05
CA GLY A 316 27.99 9.58 -13.79
C GLY A 316 29.43 9.15 -13.59
N GLY A 317 29.66 7.99 -12.97
CA GLY A 317 30.98 7.43 -12.76
C GLY A 317 31.71 8.01 -11.56
N ALA A 318 32.78 8.74 -11.75
CA ALA A 318 33.52 9.33 -10.65
C ALA A 318 33.56 10.85 -10.77
N GLY A 319 33.04 11.56 -9.80
CA GLY A 319 33.05 13.03 -9.89
C GLY A 319 32.07 13.66 -8.92
N HIS A 320 31.62 14.85 -9.27
CA HIS A 320 30.44 15.48 -8.63
C HIS A 320 29.49 15.80 -9.76
N ASP A 321 28.56 14.91 -9.95
CA ASP A 321 27.75 14.83 -11.14
C ASP A 321 26.37 15.43 -10.96
N GLN A 322 25.72 15.82 -12.01
CA GLN A 322 24.33 16.26 -12.06
C GLN A 322 23.63 15.49 -13.17
N LEU A 323 22.82 14.54 -12.79
CA LEU A 323 22.09 13.68 -13.71
C LEU A 323 20.59 13.95 -13.62
N PHE A 324 19.95 14.05 -14.76
CA PHE A 324 18.51 14.31 -14.89
C PHE A 324 17.95 13.30 -15.90
N GLY A 325 17.14 12.36 -15.46
CA GLY A 325 16.52 11.38 -16.33
C GLY A 325 15.60 12.05 -17.34
N GLY A 326 14.50 12.55 -16.89
CA GLY A 326 13.58 13.29 -17.76
C GLY A 326 12.15 12.86 -17.59
N ALA A 327 11.64 12.12 -18.54
CA ALA A 327 10.38 11.39 -18.43
C ALA A 327 10.64 9.97 -18.94
N GLY A 328 9.88 9.00 -18.45
CA GLY A 328 10.14 7.58 -18.67
C GLY A 328 10.66 6.95 -17.39
N ALA A 329 10.75 5.65 -17.34
CA ALA A 329 11.36 4.94 -16.22
C ALA A 329 12.88 4.90 -16.46
N ASP A 330 13.63 5.69 -15.69
CA ASP A 330 15.06 5.93 -15.88
C ASP A 330 15.89 5.15 -14.84
N ASP A 331 17.06 4.67 -15.25
CA ASP A 331 18.08 4.06 -14.38
C ASP A 331 19.25 5.03 -14.24
N ILE A 332 19.45 5.57 -13.02
CA ILE A 332 20.42 6.64 -12.77
C ILE A 332 21.40 6.23 -11.69
N ILE A 333 22.69 6.23 -12.03
CA ILE A 333 23.79 5.90 -11.13
C ILE A 333 24.69 7.13 -10.98
N GLY A 334 24.79 7.69 -9.77
CA GLY A 334 25.73 8.80 -9.48
C GLY A 334 27.16 8.35 -9.49
N GLY A 335 27.46 7.32 -8.70
CA GLY A 335 28.76 6.69 -8.65
C GLY A 335 29.60 7.13 -7.47
N ALA A 336 30.79 7.71 -7.71
CA ALA A 336 31.66 8.16 -6.62
C ALA A 336 31.76 9.68 -6.60
N GLY A 337 31.29 10.32 -5.54
CA GLY A 337 31.39 11.78 -5.46
C GLY A 337 30.32 12.39 -4.56
N THR A 338 29.96 13.59 -4.85
CA THR A 338 28.78 14.23 -4.24
C THR A 338 27.89 14.66 -5.39
N ASP A 339 26.86 13.89 -5.59
CA ASP A 339 26.09 13.92 -6.81
C ASP A 339 24.70 14.55 -6.59
N TRP A 340 24.12 15.02 -7.66
CA TRP A 340 22.75 15.52 -7.69
C TRP A 340 21.97 14.77 -8.76
N LEU A 341 21.09 13.91 -8.30
CA LEU A 341 20.35 12.97 -9.14
C LEU A 341 18.87 13.31 -9.12
N LYS A 342 18.24 13.22 -10.24
CA LYS A 342 16.83 13.49 -10.40
C LYS A 342 16.24 12.58 -11.48
N GLY A 343 15.27 11.74 -11.11
CA GLY A 343 14.52 10.91 -12.03
C GLY A 343 13.63 11.74 -12.93
N GLY A 344 12.53 12.16 -12.46
CA GLY A 344 11.64 13.08 -13.18
C GLY A 344 10.21 12.64 -13.25
N ALA A 345 9.77 12.08 -14.34
CA ALA A 345 8.40 11.58 -14.46
C ALA A 345 8.42 10.15 -14.99
N GLY A 346 7.86 9.24 -14.23
CA GLY A 346 7.86 7.80 -14.44
C GLY A 346 8.51 7.10 -13.27
N ASP A 347 8.48 5.79 -13.23
CA ASP A 347 8.97 4.99 -12.11
C ASP A 347 10.48 4.78 -12.28
N ASP A 348 11.27 5.54 -11.51
CA ASP A 348 12.72 5.64 -11.68
C ASP A 348 13.48 4.77 -10.68
N GLU A 349 14.64 4.23 -11.09
CA GLU A 349 15.60 3.56 -10.21
C GLU A 349 16.85 4.43 -10.08
N ILE A 350 17.16 4.92 -8.87
CA ILE A 350 18.24 5.88 -8.66
C ILE A 350 19.18 5.43 -7.56
N SER A 351 20.48 5.33 -7.86
CA SER A 351 21.54 5.03 -6.89
C SER A 351 22.51 6.19 -6.78
N GLY A 352 22.69 6.75 -5.56
CA GLY A 352 23.68 7.78 -5.26
C GLY A 352 25.10 7.28 -5.34
N GLY A 353 25.41 6.19 -4.63
CA GLY A 353 26.71 5.54 -4.64
C GLY A 353 27.61 5.92 -3.45
N GLU A 354 28.89 6.32 -3.70
CA GLU A 354 29.79 6.81 -2.65
C GLU A 354 29.71 8.34 -2.59
N GLY A 355 29.33 8.89 -1.45
CA GLY A 355 29.39 10.35 -1.34
C GLY A 355 28.37 10.93 -0.38
N ALA A 356 28.03 12.20 -0.57
CA ALA A 356 26.93 12.82 0.13
C ALA A 356 26.00 13.41 -0.92
N ASP A 357 24.99 12.63 -1.27
CA ASP A 357 24.25 12.80 -2.49
C ASP A 357 22.88 13.48 -2.27
N GLY A 358 22.39 14.13 -3.29
CA GLY A 358 21.03 14.63 -3.34
C GLY A 358 20.23 13.82 -4.37
N VAL A 359 19.27 13.04 -3.92
CA VAL A 359 18.50 12.13 -4.76
C VAL A 359 17.02 12.52 -4.76
N ARG A 360 16.41 12.58 -5.92
CA ARG A 360 14.98 12.88 -6.09
C ARG A 360 14.34 12.00 -7.13
N GLY A 361 13.26 11.33 -6.78
CA GLY A 361 12.39 10.64 -7.72
C GLY A 361 11.56 11.62 -8.54
N ASP A 362 10.83 12.49 -7.93
CA ASP A 362 9.83 13.46 -8.40
C ASP A 362 8.45 12.84 -8.60
N THR A 363 8.04 12.28 -9.73
CA THR A 363 6.69 11.72 -9.95
C THR A 363 6.73 10.31 -10.55
N GLY A 364 6.10 9.39 -9.93
CA GLY A 364 6.08 7.96 -10.24
C GLY A 364 6.36 7.16 -8.98
N ASP A 365 6.32 5.85 -9.06
CA ASP A 365 6.65 4.97 -7.95
C ASP A 365 8.16 4.65 -8.02
N ASP A 366 8.98 5.41 -7.29
CA ASP A 366 10.42 5.45 -7.45
C ASP A 366 11.17 4.53 -6.46
N VAL A 367 12.32 4.02 -6.87
CA VAL A 367 13.25 3.27 -6.01
C VAL A 367 14.55 4.05 -5.85
N LEU A 368 14.82 4.51 -4.63
CA LEU A 368 15.95 5.37 -4.32
C LEU A 368 16.91 4.69 -3.35
N ASP A 369 18.20 4.59 -3.72
CA ASP A 369 19.28 4.13 -2.86
C ASP A 369 20.34 5.25 -2.73
N GLY A 370 20.53 5.78 -1.51
CA GLY A 370 21.54 6.77 -1.22
C GLY A 370 22.96 6.21 -1.30
N GLY A 371 23.13 4.97 -0.81
CA GLY A 371 24.41 4.28 -0.82
C GLY A 371 25.26 4.56 0.42
N ALA A 372 26.46 5.11 0.22
CA ALA A 372 27.35 5.40 1.33
C ALA A 372 27.61 6.89 1.47
N GLY A 373 27.17 7.47 2.59
CA GLY A 373 27.39 8.91 2.77
C GLY A 373 26.52 9.57 3.80
N SER A 374 26.11 10.78 3.53
CA SER A 374 25.03 11.45 4.27
C SER A 374 24.16 12.15 3.24
N ASP A 375 23.12 11.44 2.88
CA ASP A 375 22.36 11.70 1.69
C ASP A 375 21.05 12.48 2.00
N ASP A 376 20.58 13.28 1.06
CA ASP A 376 19.32 14.02 1.13
C ASP A 376 18.40 13.48 0.03
N MET A 377 17.43 12.63 0.44
CA MET A 377 16.60 11.87 -0.48
C MET A 377 15.14 12.29 -0.39
N ARG A 378 14.49 12.37 -1.52
CA ARG A 378 13.07 12.65 -1.64
C ARG A 378 12.45 11.75 -2.70
N GLY A 379 11.44 11.00 -2.32
CA GLY A 379 10.62 10.23 -3.23
C GLY A 379 9.88 11.17 -4.18
N GLY A 380 8.81 11.74 -3.74
CA GLY A 380 8.06 12.72 -4.50
C GLY A 380 6.57 12.46 -4.50
N ALA A 381 5.99 12.18 -5.63
CA ALA A 381 4.59 11.82 -5.73
C ALA A 381 4.46 10.42 -6.34
N GLY A 382 3.96 9.50 -5.60
CA GLY A 382 3.84 8.07 -5.91
C GLY A 382 4.17 7.22 -4.69
N ASP A 383 4.10 5.92 -4.81
CA ASP A 383 4.42 4.99 -3.72
C ASP A 383 5.92 4.63 -3.80
N ASP A 384 6.77 5.35 -3.06
CA ASP A 384 8.23 5.31 -3.22
C ASP A 384 8.93 4.34 -2.25
N ILE A 385 10.10 3.81 -2.65
CA ILE A 385 10.98 3.01 -1.80
C ILE A 385 12.29 3.76 -1.58
N LEU A 386 12.62 4.09 -0.33
CA LEU A 386 13.81 4.85 0.04
C LEU A 386 14.71 4.02 0.94
N ASN A 387 15.96 3.79 0.51
CA ASN A 387 17.04 3.23 1.30
C ASN A 387 18.15 4.27 1.44
N GLY A 388 18.37 4.81 2.64
CA GLY A 388 19.48 5.74 2.88
C GLY A 388 20.84 5.09 2.78
N GLY A 389 20.94 3.78 3.11
CA GLY A 389 22.18 3.03 3.09
C GLY A 389 23.05 3.30 4.31
N ALA A 390 24.35 3.51 4.07
CA ALA A 390 25.31 3.69 5.14
C ALA A 390 25.59 5.17 5.42
N GLY A 391 25.08 5.67 6.56
CA GLY A 391 25.35 7.06 6.90
C GLY A 391 24.38 7.68 7.88
N ARG A 392 24.14 8.96 7.72
CA ARG A 392 23.09 9.70 8.40
C ARG A 392 22.33 10.47 7.35
N ASP A 393 21.24 9.89 6.98
CA ASP A 393 20.55 10.33 5.80
C ASP A 393 19.29 11.12 6.20
N ARG A 394 18.82 11.93 5.28
CA ARG A 394 17.55 12.63 5.40
C ARG A 394 16.64 12.10 4.31
N LEU A 395 15.56 11.50 4.76
CA LEU A 395 14.60 10.83 3.89
C LEU A 395 13.25 11.51 4.00
N ALA A 396 12.62 11.79 2.88
CA ALA A 396 11.25 12.27 2.78
C ALA A 396 10.55 11.50 1.66
N GLY A 397 9.45 10.81 1.99
CA GLY A 397 8.61 10.15 1.02
C GLY A 397 7.83 11.14 0.18
N GLU A 398 7.39 12.22 0.79
CA GLU A 398 6.51 13.28 0.30
C GLU A 398 5.07 12.78 0.11
N GLY A 399 4.67 12.27 -1.00
CA GLY A 399 3.23 11.97 -1.17
C GLY A 399 2.92 10.65 -1.84
N GLY A 400 2.36 9.74 -1.09
CA GLY A 400 2.01 8.37 -1.47
C GLY A 400 2.05 7.45 -0.28
N ARG A 401 2.24 6.16 -0.50
CA ARG A 401 2.51 5.16 0.52
C ARG A 401 3.97 4.76 0.40
N ASP A 402 4.79 5.34 1.25
CA ASP A 402 6.22 5.23 1.10
C ASP A 402 6.82 4.13 1.98
N VAL A 403 7.91 3.55 1.50
CA VAL A 403 8.65 2.50 2.20
C VAL A 403 10.03 3.02 2.57
N PHE A 404 10.33 3.05 3.86
CA PHE A 404 11.67 3.39 4.36
C PHE A 404 12.40 2.11 4.73
N VAL A 405 13.48 1.80 4.01
CA VAL A 405 14.26 0.57 4.17
C VAL A 405 15.44 0.79 5.11
N PHE A 406 15.65 -0.15 6.04
CA PHE A 406 16.80 -0.18 6.94
C PHE A 406 17.52 -1.53 6.83
N ASP A 407 18.67 -1.53 6.20
CA ASP A 407 19.50 -2.72 5.95
C ASP A 407 20.83 -2.72 6.71
N ALA A 408 21.14 -1.62 7.40
CA ALA A 408 22.38 -1.46 8.16
C ALA A 408 22.14 -0.79 9.52
N LEU A 409 22.84 -1.27 10.54
CA LEU A 409 22.81 -0.73 11.90
C LEU A 409 24.20 -0.26 12.34
N GLY A 410 24.25 0.84 13.06
CA GLY A 410 25.51 1.29 13.63
C GLY A 410 25.41 2.64 14.36
N PRO A 411 26.40 2.99 15.20
CA PRO A 411 26.34 4.22 16.01
C PRO A 411 26.44 5.51 15.18
N ALA A 412 26.83 5.41 13.93
CA ALA A 412 26.90 6.50 12.98
C ALA A 412 25.91 6.34 11.81
N ASN A 413 25.08 5.30 11.85
CA ASN A 413 24.14 4.91 10.82
C ASN A 413 22.72 5.00 11.39
N TYR A 414 22.15 6.18 11.36
CA TYR A 414 20.75 6.38 11.68
C TYR A 414 20.19 7.55 10.88
N ASP A 415 19.00 7.40 10.37
CA ASP A 415 18.42 8.31 9.42
C ASP A 415 17.34 9.19 10.04
N ARG A 416 17.11 10.32 9.45
CA ARG A 416 16.01 11.19 9.79
C ARG A 416 14.92 11.11 8.72
N ILE A 417 13.77 10.63 9.13
CA ILE A 417 12.55 10.69 8.30
C ILE A 417 11.85 12.00 8.59
N GLU A 418 11.58 12.81 7.56
CA GLU A 418 11.09 14.18 7.74
C GLU A 418 9.56 14.30 7.76
N ASP A 419 8.86 13.38 7.10
CA ASP A 419 7.42 13.52 6.82
C ASP A 419 6.59 12.24 7.01
N PHE A 420 7.10 11.24 7.71
CA PHE A 420 6.44 9.96 7.94
C PHE A 420 4.96 10.09 8.33
N ASN A 421 4.10 9.48 7.56
CA ASN A 421 2.66 9.40 7.77
C ASN A 421 2.22 7.97 8.08
N ALA A 422 1.96 7.68 9.34
CA ALA A 422 1.59 6.33 9.81
C ALA A 422 0.27 5.78 9.22
N LEU A 423 -0.48 6.55 8.43
CA LEU A 423 -1.67 6.05 7.74
C LEU A 423 -1.32 5.35 6.42
N ASP A 424 -0.19 5.72 5.84
CA ASP A 424 0.18 5.33 4.48
C ASP A 424 1.57 4.67 4.45
N ASP A 425 2.56 5.18 5.23
CA ASP A 425 3.96 4.78 5.14
C ASP A 425 4.32 3.60 6.04
N VAL A 426 5.39 2.87 5.65
CA VAL A 426 5.89 1.70 6.39
C VAL A 426 7.42 1.66 6.47
N PHE A 427 7.92 0.91 7.44
CA PHE A 427 9.34 0.59 7.61
C PHE A 427 9.61 -0.85 7.20
N TRP A 428 10.60 -1.04 6.34
CA TRP A 428 11.15 -2.36 6.05
C TRP A 428 12.48 -2.55 6.75
N LEU A 429 12.58 -3.61 7.56
CA LEU A 429 13.75 -3.94 8.37
C LEU A 429 14.40 -5.20 7.81
N ASP A 430 15.64 -5.11 7.35
CA ASP A 430 16.37 -6.27 6.86
C ASP A 430 16.77 -7.20 8.04
N SER A 431 16.31 -8.46 7.98
CA SER A 431 16.59 -9.45 9.04
C SER A 431 18.08 -9.76 9.24
N SER A 432 18.92 -9.47 8.27
CA SER A 432 20.38 -9.61 8.41
C SER A 432 20.99 -8.54 9.32
N ALA A 433 20.41 -7.34 9.36
CA ALA A 433 20.77 -6.24 10.24
C ALA A 433 20.00 -6.31 11.58
N PHE A 434 18.71 -6.58 11.53
CA PHE A 434 17.83 -6.66 12.70
C PHE A 434 17.75 -8.10 13.24
N VAL A 435 18.89 -8.62 13.65
CA VAL A 435 19.05 -10.02 14.08
C VAL A 435 18.16 -10.34 15.28
N GLY A 436 17.35 -11.38 15.15
CA GLY A 436 16.43 -11.82 16.21
C GLY A 436 14.96 -11.51 15.89
N LEU A 437 14.69 -10.63 14.93
CA LEU A 437 13.34 -10.45 14.39
C LEU A 437 13.00 -11.58 13.39
N SER A 438 11.74 -11.95 13.32
CA SER A 438 11.25 -12.95 12.37
C SER A 438 10.70 -12.24 11.14
N ALA A 439 10.96 -12.80 9.97
CA ALA A 439 10.43 -12.25 8.72
C ALA A 439 8.89 -12.16 8.71
N GLY A 440 8.37 -11.12 8.11
CA GLY A 440 6.94 -10.79 8.05
C GLY A 440 6.56 -9.61 8.93
N SER A 441 5.26 -9.47 9.20
CA SER A 441 4.75 -8.41 10.08
C SER A 441 5.31 -8.53 11.50
N LEU A 442 5.68 -7.41 12.07
CA LEU A 442 6.25 -7.38 13.41
C LEU A 442 5.19 -7.76 14.46
N SER A 443 5.56 -8.58 15.43
CA SER A 443 4.66 -8.92 16.53
C SER A 443 4.55 -7.77 17.53
N ALA A 444 3.34 -7.49 18.02
CA ALA A 444 3.14 -6.50 19.09
C ALA A 444 3.97 -6.78 20.38
N ALA A 445 4.45 -8.00 20.55
CA ALA A 445 5.29 -8.37 21.68
C ALA A 445 6.75 -7.89 21.55
N VAL A 446 7.17 -7.44 20.36
CA VAL A 446 8.57 -6.99 20.13
C VAL A 446 8.68 -5.47 19.94
N PHE A 447 7.55 -4.76 20.04
CA PHE A 447 7.47 -3.30 19.88
C PHE A 447 7.01 -2.63 21.18
N VAL A 448 7.74 -1.62 21.63
CA VAL A 448 7.37 -0.84 22.81
C VAL A 448 7.48 0.66 22.57
N VAL A 449 6.45 1.41 23.01
CA VAL A 449 6.50 2.88 23.06
C VAL A 449 7.04 3.29 24.41
N GLY A 450 8.28 3.78 24.45
CA GLY A 450 8.97 4.13 25.69
C GLY A 450 10.43 4.50 25.45
N LYS A 451 11.21 4.65 26.52
CA LYS A 451 12.63 4.99 26.44
C LYS A 451 13.56 3.78 26.52
N HIS A 452 13.03 2.64 26.93
CA HIS A 452 13.78 1.41 27.18
C HIS A 452 12.86 0.22 26.93
N ALA A 453 13.46 -0.93 26.63
CA ALA A 453 12.78 -2.22 26.69
C ALA A 453 12.20 -2.46 28.09
N ILE A 454 11.03 -3.05 28.17
CA ILE A 454 10.30 -3.34 29.41
C ILE A 454 10.49 -4.82 29.78
N ASP A 455 10.58 -5.69 28.79
CA ASP A 455 10.81 -7.12 28.96
C ASP A 455 11.77 -7.69 27.89
N ASP A 456 12.03 -9.00 27.98
CA ASP A 456 13.05 -9.69 27.15
C ASP A 456 12.63 -9.83 25.66
N ASN A 457 11.47 -9.33 25.28
CA ASN A 457 10.96 -9.42 23.90
C ASN A 457 10.98 -8.06 23.16
N ASP A 458 11.18 -6.96 23.88
CA ASP A 458 11.09 -5.60 23.32
C ASP A 458 12.32 -5.26 22.48
N HIS A 459 12.31 -5.57 21.20
CA HIS A 459 13.42 -5.31 20.30
C HIS A 459 13.33 -3.97 19.58
N ILE A 460 12.13 -3.48 19.25
CA ILE A 460 11.92 -2.17 18.64
C ILE A 460 11.34 -1.21 19.67
N ILE A 461 12.06 -0.13 19.94
CA ILE A 461 11.69 0.86 20.94
C ILE A 461 11.46 2.20 20.25
N TYR A 462 10.29 2.78 20.48
CA TYR A 462 9.96 4.11 19.99
C TYR A 462 9.85 5.13 21.12
N ASP A 463 10.81 6.05 21.21
CA ASP A 463 10.72 7.20 22.14
C ASP A 463 9.95 8.35 21.50
N LYS A 464 8.65 8.42 21.73
CA LYS A 464 7.79 9.47 21.15
C LYS A 464 8.11 10.89 21.61
N GLU A 465 8.90 11.09 22.68
CA GLU A 465 9.31 12.42 23.13
C GLU A 465 10.42 13.01 22.25
N THR A 466 11.29 12.15 21.74
CA THR A 466 12.42 12.53 20.87
C THR A 466 12.18 12.17 19.41
N GLY A 467 11.28 11.25 19.12
CA GLY A 467 11.06 10.65 17.80
C GLY A 467 12.03 9.52 17.48
N ASP A 468 12.86 9.09 18.43
CA ASP A 468 13.92 8.10 18.19
C ASP A 468 13.36 6.68 18.08
N LEU A 469 13.76 5.98 17.03
CA LEU A 469 13.60 4.54 16.85
C LEU A 469 14.90 3.82 17.18
N LEU A 470 14.81 2.88 18.12
CA LEU A 470 15.96 2.16 18.66
C LEU A 470 15.75 0.66 18.49
N PHE A 471 16.82 -0.04 18.19
CA PHE A 471 16.86 -1.50 18.17
C PHE A 471 17.63 -2.04 19.36
N ASP A 472 17.03 -2.95 20.11
CA ASP A 472 17.62 -3.68 21.22
C ASP A 472 17.85 -5.14 20.81
N VAL A 473 19.12 -5.53 20.67
CA VAL A 473 19.48 -6.86 20.14
C VAL A 473 19.09 -7.99 21.11
N ASP A 474 19.18 -7.77 22.43
CA ASP A 474 18.89 -8.79 23.44
C ASP A 474 17.52 -8.65 24.10
N GLY A 475 16.78 -7.60 23.79
CA GLY A 475 15.42 -7.32 24.29
C GLY A 475 15.32 -7.04 25.79
N ALA A 476 16.38 -7.25 26.55
CA ALA A 476 16.34 -7.33 28.02
C ALA A 476 16.98 -6.15 28.76
N GLY A 477 17.27 -5.07 28.07
CA GLY A 477 17.92 -3.88 28.67
C GLY A 477 19.36 -4.13 29.18
N GLY A 478 20.02 -5.18 28.71
CA GLY A 478 21.40 -5.54 29.05
C GLY A 478 22.42 -5.07 28.02
N ALA A 479 22.08 -5.10 26.73
CA ALA A 479 22.88 -4.56 25.64
C ALA A 479 22.58 -3.08 25.42
N ALA A 480 23.52 -2.39 24.77
CA ALA A 480 23.26 -1.01 24.34
C ALA A 480 22.32 -1.00 23.14
N THR A 481 21.22 -0.30 23.25
CA THR A 481 20.31 -0.04 22.12
C THR A 481 21.00 0.74 21.01
N VAL A 482 20.67 0.43 19.77
CA VAL A 482 21.20 1.11 18.59
C VAL A 482 20.08 1.96 17.98
N LYS A 483 20.31 3.26 17.87
CA LYS A 483 19.39 4.15 17.13
C LYS A 483 19.54 3.89 15.64
N PHE A 484 18.44 3.66 14.93
CA PHE A 484 18.42 3.45 13.49
C PHE A 484 17.64 4.51 12.75
N ALA A 485 16.63 5.14 13.37
CA ALA A 485 15.89 6.23 12.76
C ALA A 485 15.47 7.31 13.76
N ALA A 486 15.08 8.45 13.25
CA ALA A 486 14.43 9.52 13.98
C ALA A 486 13.29 10.13 13.17
N LEU A 487 12.12 10.18 13.77
CA LEU A 487 10.92 10.84 13.28
C LEU A 487 10.75 12.22 13.92
N ASP A 488 9.75 12.94 13.49
CA ASP A 488 9.31 14.10 14.26
C ASP A 488 8.70 13.68 15.61
N PRO A 489 9.01 14.39 16.69
CA PRO A 489 8.50 14.03 18.01
C PRO A 489 6.96 13.98 18.04
N SER A 490 6.43 13.01 18.76
CA SER A 490 4.99 12.74 18.90
C SER A 490 4.28 12.19 17.65
N THR A 491 5.02 11.76 16.63
CA THR A 491 4.45 10.95 15.54
C THR A 491 3.73 9.75 16.15
N PHE A 492 2.52 9.48 15.69
CA PHE A 492 1.80 8.28 16.12
C PHE A 492 2.39 7.08 15.38
N LEU A 493 2.81 6.08 16.12
CA LEU A 493 3.43 4.87 15.58
C LEU A 493 2.98 3.64 16.37
N THR A 494 2.64 2.60 15.67
CA THR A 494 2.28 1.27 16.22
C THR A 494 3.24 0.21 15.67
N VAL A 495 2.95 -1.04 15.90
CA VAL A 495 3.71 -2.16 15.33
C VAL A 495 3.36 -2.41 13.86
N ASP A 496 2.21 -1.92 13.43
CA ASP A 496 1.63 -2.24 12.11
C ASP A 496 2.40 -1.59 10.94
N GLU A 497 3.16 -0.53 11.23
CA GLU A 497 4.00 0.15 10.24
C GLU A 497 5.34 -0.56 10.00
N PHE A 498 5.61 -1.70 10.67
CA PHE A 498 6.89 -2.41 10.53
C PHE A 498 6.73 -3.76 9.85
N PHE A 499 7.61 -4.02 8.89
CA PHE A 499 7.75 -5.29 8.21
C PHE A 499 9.23 -5.74 8.18
N VAL A 500 9.48 -7.03 8.42
CA VAL A 500 10.83 -7.62 8.43
C VAL A 500 11.02 -8.43 7.15
N LEU A 501 12.04 -8.08 6.36
CA LEU A 501 12.41 -8.74 5.11
C LEU A 501 13.17 -10.05 5.36
#